data_ca3f3af50dd8f3fc76b2b030f4eed219
#
_entry.id   ca3f3af50dd8f3fc76b2b030f4eed219
#
_cell.length_a   1.000
_cell.length_b   1.000
_cell.length_c   1.000
_cell.angle_alpha   90.00
_cell.angle_beta   90.00
_cell.angle_gamma   90.00
#
_symmetry.space_group_name_H-M   'P 1'
#
loop_
_entity.id
_entity.type
_entity.pdbx_description
1 polymer ?
#
loop_
_entity_poly.entity_id
_entity_poly.type
_entity_poly.pdbx_seq_one_letter_code
_entity_poly.pdbx_strand_id
1 'polypeptide(L)'
;MAEATAITVPVERTAPDTIRLERLLDAPVDTVWRYLTEGELRAQWFAGGSDARADGELDLVFEHDNLSSDEVPYPEAYASHKGAVSHEKVVRFEPKRVLAFTFGEGRNGVATFELFPDGERTRLVLTHSGIQSPTGGLDFGSGWSSHLAVLAERLAGRTVRNFWELHARSRETVAKALEG
;
A
#
# COMPACT_ATOMS: atom_id res chain seq x y z
N MET A 1 4.40 6.37 -27.99
CA MET A 1 3.91 5.72 -26.77
C MET A 1 5.10 5.57 -25.83
N ALA A 2 5.04 6.25 -24.71
CA ALA A 2 6.02 5.98 -23.68
C ALA A 2 5.70 4.58 -23.12
N GLU A 3 6.56 3.62 -23.38
CA GLU A 3 6.52 2.38 -22.63
C GLU A 3 6.67 2.76 -21.17
N ALA A 4 5.65 2.47 -20.39
CA ALA A 4 5.81 2.47 -18.94
C ALA A 4 7.00 1.55 -18.69
N THR A 5 8.08 2.10 -18.14
CA THR A 5 9.21 1.29 -17.71
C THR A 5 8.63 0.33 -16.70
N ALA A 6 8.37 -0.89 -17.11
CA ALA A 6 7.82 -1.91 -16.24
C ALA A 6 8.77 -2.02 -15.04
N ILE A 7 8.25 -1.78 -13.86
CA ILE A 7 9.01 -2.03 -12.66
C ILE A 7 9.24 -3.53 -12.63
N THR A 8 10.47 -3.93 -12.87
CA THR A 8 10.83 -5.34 -13.08
C THR A 8 10.88 -6.12 -11.76
N VAL A 9 10.96 -5.41 -10.63
CA VAL A 9 11.01 -6.04 -9.31
C VAL A 9 9.77 -5.62 -8.51
N PRO A 10 8.79 -6.50 -8.32
CA PRO A 10 7.55 -6.17 -7.60
C PRO A 10 7.81 -5.85 -6.14
N VAL A 11 8.79 -6.50 -5.51
CA VAL A 11 9.20 -6.28 -4.12
C VAL A 11 10.65 -6.72 -3.97
N GLU A 12 11.39 -6.03 -3.11
CA GLU A 12 12.79 -6.32 -2.81
C GLU A 12 12.97 -6.44 -1.30
N ARG A 13 13.72 -7.45 -0.86
CA ARG A 13 14.15 -7.56 0.54
C ARG A 13 15.48 -6.82 0.70
N THR A 14 15.47 -5.69 1.40
CA THR A 14 16.64 -4.85 1.59
C THR A 14 17.38 -5.14 2.91
N ALA A 15 16.70 -5.78 3.87
CA ALA A 15 17.25 -6.22 5.13
C ALA A 15 16.41 -7.42 5.63
N PRO A 16 16.88 -8.20 6.63
CA PRO A 16 16.13 -9.35 7.12
C PRO A 16 14.69 -9.04 7.56
N ASP A 17 14.45 -7.84 8.05
CA ASP A 17 13.15 -7.38 8.54
C ASP A 17 12.50 -6.29 7.66
N THR A 18 13.00 -6.08 6.45
CA THR A 18 12.62 -4.92 5.62
C THR A 18 12.38 -5.31 4.18
N ILE A 19 11.25 -4.86 3.64
CA ILE A 19 10.91 -4.96 2.23
C ILE A 19 10.74 -3.57 1.62
N ARG A 20 10.97 -3.47 0.31
CA ARG A 20 10.87 -2.22 -0.44
C ARG A 20 10.12 -2.48 -1.75
N LEU A 21 9.18 -1.60 -2.04
CA LEU A 21 8.42 -1.59 -3.30
C LEU A 21 8.55 -0.21 -3.94
N GLU A 22 8.68 -0.16 -5.24
CA GLU A 22 8.76 1.09 -6.00
C GLU A 22 7.76 1.06 -7.13
N ARG A 23 7.02 2.15 -7.31
CA ARG A 23 6.01 2.27 -8.37
C ARG A 23 6.06 3.65 -8.99
N LEU A 24 5.86 3.71 -10.31
CA LEU A 24 5.66 4.95 -11.02
C LEU A 24 4.15 5.15 -11.21
N LEU A 25 3.62 6.22 -10.62
CA LEU A 25 2.20 6.51 -10.58
C LEU A 25 1.86 7.64 -11.56
N ASP A 26 0.77 7.49 -12.28
CA ASP A 26 0.34 8.42 -13.33
C ASP A 26 -0.50 9.58 -12.78
N ALA A 27 0.08 10.29 -11.82
CA ALA A 27 -0.51 11.45 -11.19
C ALA A 27 0.59 12.31 -10.54
N PRO A 28 0.37 13.64 -10.41
CA PRO A 28 1.34 14.51 -9.74
C PRO A 28 1.40 14.25 -8.24
N VAL A 29 2.50 14.65 -7.62
CA VAL A 29 2.77 14.45 -6.19
C VAL A 29 1.62 14.95 -5.30
N ASP A 30 1.04 16.11 -5.61
CA ASP A 30 -0.07 16.67 -4.82
C ASP A 30 -1.26 15.70 -4.76
N THR A 31 -1.60 15.09 -5.88
CA THR A 31 -2.72 14.14 -5.94
C THR A 31 -2.37 12.85 -5.19
N VAL A 32 -1.17 12.30 -5.41
CA VAL A 32 -0.74 11.08 -4.70
C VAL A 32 -0.72 11.33 -3.20
N TRP A 33 -0.23 12.48 -2.76
CA TRP A 33 -0.20 12.83 -1.33
C TRP A 33 -1.59 12.82 -0.70
N ARG A 34 -2.59 13.33 -1.42
CA ARG A 34 -3.97 13.29 -0.94
C ARG A 34 -4.48 11.86 -0.78
N TYR A 35 -4.16 10.95 -1.70
CA TYR A 35 -4.54 9.55 -1.60
C TYR A 35 -3.85 8.81 -0.45
N LEU A 36 -2.71 9.32 0.02
CA LEU A 36 -2.04 8.78 1.21
C LEU A 36 -2.66 9.34 2.50
N THR A 37 -3.00 10.61 2.54
CA THR A 37 -3.32 11.33 3.79
C THR A 37 -4.79 11.50 4.07
N GLU A 38 -5.64 11.66 3.04
CA GLU A 38 -7.08 11.82 3.24
C GLU A 38 -7.74 10.44 3.38
N GLY A 39 -8.43 10.22 4.49
CA GLY A 39 -9.03 8.93 4.80
C GLY A 39 -10.01 8.43 3.73
N GLU A 40 -10.83 9.32 3.18
CA GLU A 40 -11.80 8.97 2.13
C GLU A 40 -11.10 8.51 0.83
N LEU A 41 -10.02 9.17 0.44
CA LEU A 41 -9.26 8.79 -0.75
C LEU A 41 -8.43 7.54 -0.49
N ARG A 42 -7.85 7.44 0.70
CA ARG A 42 -7.07 6.25 1.09
C ARG A 42 -7.94 4.99 1.12
N ALA A 43 -9.21 5.12 1.48
CA ALA A 43 -10.17 4.00 1.48
C ALA A 43 -10.37 3.40 0.08
N GLN A 44 -10.10 4.13 -0.98
CA GLN A 44 -10.29 3.65 -2.35
C GLN A 44 -9.22 2.66 -2.80
N TRP A 45 -8.09 2.58 -2.09
CA TRP A 45 -7.00 1.70 -2.50
C TRP A 45 -6.39 0.89 -1.34
N PHE A 46 -6.58 1.30 -0.11
CA PHE A 46 -5.99 0.66 1.06
C PHE A 46 -7.00 0.58 2.22
N ALA A 47 -6.89 1.48 3.19
CA ALA A 47 -7.77 1.54 4.35
C ALA A 47 -8.19 3.00 4.58
N GLY A 48 -9.45 3.18 4.94
CA GLY A 48 -9.99 4.50 5.29
C GLY A 48 -9.68 4.87 6.72
N GLY A 49 -10.60 5.58 7.34
CA GLY A 49 -10.48 6.05 8.71
C GLY A 49 -10.12 7.53 8.77
N SER A 50 -9.29 7.91 9.74
CA SER A 50 -8.92 9.31 9.94
C SER A 50 -7.92 9.82 8.91
N ASP A 51 -7.86 11.14 8.75
CA ASP A 51 -6.82 11.78 7.94
C ASP A 51 -5.47 11.69 8.67
N ALA A 52 -4.40 11.46 7.91
CA ALA A 52 -3.06 11.42 8.47
C ALA A 52 -2.57 12.85 8.74
N ARG A 53 -2.00 13.08 9.92
CA ARG A 53 -1.49 14.37 10.37
C ARG A 53 -0.12 14.21 11.02
N ALA A 54 0.66 15.29 11.04
CA ALA A 54 1.95 15.31 11.74
C ALA A 54 1.76 14.98 13.22
N ASP A 55 2.57 14.07 13.75
CA ASP A 55 2.56 13.64 15.15
C ASP A 55 1.16 13.20 15.66
N GLY A 56 0.30 12.74 14.72
CA GLY A 56 -1.08 12.36 15.00
C GLY A 56 -1.27 10.86 15.16
N GLU A 57 -2.41 10.52 15.74
CA GLU A 57 -2.93 9.15 15.71
C GLU A 57 -3.58 8.92 14.36
N LEU A 58 -3.50 7.70 13.86
CA LEU A 58 -4.05 7.32 12.58
C LEU A 58 -4.91 6.07 12.75
N ASP A 59 -6.20 6.22 12.60
CA ASP A 59 -7.12 5.09 12.58
C ASP A 59 -7.22 4.57 11.14
N LEU A 60 -6.93 3.29 10.95
CA LEU A 60 -7.09 2.60 9.69
C LEU A 60 -8.32 1.69 9.78
N VAL A 61 -9.29 1.92 8.91
CA VAL A 61 -10.50 1.10 8.81
C VAL A 61 -10.43 0.28 7.54
N PHE A 62 -10.35 -1.04 7.70
CA PHE A 62 -10.18 -1.97 6.57
C PHE A 62 -11.54 -2.42 6.05
N GLU A 63 -11.87 -2.02 4.84
CA GLU A 63 -13.08 -2.44 4.12
C GLU A 63 -12.70 -2.76 2.67
N HIS A 64 -12.33 -4.00 2.43
CA HIS A 64 -11.83 -4.44 1.12
C HIS A 64 -12.91 -4.41 0.03
N ASP A 65 -14.19 -4.35 0.41
CA ASP A 65 -15.27 -4.20 -0.57
C ASP A 65 -15.14 -2.88 -1.36
N ASN A 66 -14.48 -1.86 -0.78
CA ASN A 66 -14.21 -0.60 -1.48
C ASN A 66 -13.19 -0.76 -2.61
N LEU A 67 -12.43 -1.84 -2.64
CA LEU A 67 -11.30 -2.05 -3.55
C LEU A 67 -11.70 -2.78 -4.83
N SER A 68 -12.91 -3.33 -4.87
CA SER A 68 -13.43 -4.04 -6.03
C SER A 68 -14.67 -3.35 -6.58
N SER A 69 -14.79 -3.26 -7.90
CA SER A 69 -16.03 -2.78 -8.53
C SER A 69 -17.13 -3.84 -8.56
N ASP A 70 -16.74 -5.12 -8.56
CA ASP A 70 -17.66 -6.24 -8.45
C ASP A 70 -17.90 -6.59 -6.99
N GLU A 71 -19.03 -7.20 -6.68
CA GLU A 71 -19.25 -7.82 -5.36
C GLU A 71 -18.43 -9.10 -5.28
N VAL A 72 -17.44 -9.10 -4.40
CA VAL A 72 -16.54 -10.23 -4.23
C VAL A 72 -16.51 -10.63 -2.76
N PRO A 73 -16.86 -11.87 -2.40
CA PRO A 73 -16.79 -12.31 -1.02
C PRO A 73 -15.34 -12.38 -0.54
N TYR A 74 -15.12 -12.06 0.73
CA TYR A 74 -13.81 -12.24 1.35
C TYR A 74 -13.43 -13.72 1.33
N PRO A 75 -12.18 -14.04 0.98
CA PRO A 75 -11.64 -15.37 1.24
C PRO A 75 -11.71 -15.68 2.74
N GLU A 76 -11.91 -16.92 3.09
CA GLU A 76 -12.02 -17.36 4.49
C GLU A 76 -10.82 -16.90 5.33
N ALA A 77 -9.62 -16.99 4.76
CA ALA A 77 -8.38 -16.57 5.42
C ALA A 77 -8.37 -15.09 5.81
N TYR A 78 -9.17 -14.24 5.15
CA TYR A 78 -9.19 -12.79 5.36
C TYR A 78 -10.54 -12.28 5.89
N ALA A 79 -11.46 -13.16 6.22
CA ALA A 79 -12.81 -12.79 6.65
C ALA A 79 -12.81 -11.89 7.89
N SER A 80 -11.87 -12.11 8.80
CA SER A 80 -11.73 -11.31 10.03
C SER A 80 -11.23 -9.88 9.78
N HIS A 81 -10.73 -9.59 8.59
CA HIS A 81 -10.25 -8.24 8.24
C HIS A 81 -11.37 -7.29 7.88
N LYS A 82 -12.57 -7.80 7.58
CA LYS A 82 -13.69 -6.96 7.20
C LYS A 82 -14.12 -6.05 8.34
N GLY A 83 -14.05 -4.73 8.11
CA GLY A 83 -14.39 -3.72 9.10
C GLY A 83 -13.40 -3.61 10.24
N ALA A 84 -12.25 -4.27 10.15
CA ALA A 84 -11.23 -4.20 11.20
C ALA A 84 -10.67 -2.77 11.31
N VAL A 85 -10.45 -2.32 12.55
CA VAL A 85 -9.89 -1.01 12.84
C VAL A 85 -8.53 -1.20 13.51
N SER A 86 -7.52 -0.50 13.01
CA SER A 86 -6.18 -0.50 13.59
C SER A 86 -5.84 0.92 14.03
N HIS A 87 -5.32 1.07 15.26
CA HIS A 87 -4.94 2.35 15.84
C HIS A 87 -3.44 2.53 15.72
N GLU A 88 -3.02 3.35 14.76
CA GLU A 88 -1.62 3.54 14.46
C GLU A 88 -1.16 4.95 14.82
N LYS A 89 0.14 5.19 14.71
CA LYS A 89 0.74 6.51 14.93
C LYS A 89 1.53 6.94 13.71
N VAL A 90 1.36 8.20 13.33
CA VAL A 90 2.22 8.83 12.33
C VAL A 90 3.55 9.15 12.99
N VAL A 91 4.63 8.55 12.50
CA VAL A 91 5.98 8.70 13.06
C VAL A 91 6.86 9.63 12.23
N ARG A 92 6.47 9.91 10.99
CA ARG A 92 7.14 10.87 10.13
C ARG A 92 6.12 11.51 9.18
N PHE A 93 6.17 12.83 9.06
CA PHE A 93 5.24 13.57 8.21
C PHE A 93 5.96 14.77 7.62
N GLU A 94 6.34 14.66 6.36
CA GLU A 94 6.92 15.76 5.58
C GLU A 94 6.00 15.98 4.38
N PRO A 95 5.22 17.07 4.36
CA PRO A 95 4.18 17.26 3.35
C PRO A 95 4.67 17.05 1.93
N LYS A 96 3.93 16.22 1.18
CA LYS A 96 4.18 15.87 -0.22
C LYS A 96 5.50 15.12 -0.48
N ARG A 97 6.17 14.68 0.58
CA ARG A 97 7.46 13.97 0.46
C ARG A 97 7.52 12.66 1.21
N VAL A 98 7.14 12.63 2.48
CA VAL A 98 7.25 11.44 3.32
C VAL A 98 6.07 11.33 4.26
N LEU A 99 5.48 10.14 4.29
CA LEU A 99 4.52 9.72 5.31
C LEU A 99 4.97 8.37 5.85
N ALA A 100 5.17 8.29 7.17
CA ALA A 100 5.46 7.01 7.82
C ALA A 100 4.53 6.82 9.01
N PHE A 101 4.00 5.61 9.15
CA PHE A 101 3.15 5.26 10.28
C PHE A 101 3.43 3.84 10.73
N THR A 102 3.09 3.57 12.01
CA THR A 102 3.22 2.23 12.59
C THR A 102 2.22 1.26 11.96
N PHE A 103 2.53 -0.02 12.05
CA PHE A 103 1.65 -1.09 11.59
C PHE A 103 1.45 -2.11 12.70
N GLY A 104 0.21 -2.58 12.86
CA GLY A 104 -0.14 -3.51 13.94
C GLY A 104 0.12 -2.94 15.33
N GLU A 105 -0.17 -1.65 15.52
CA GLU A 105 0.10 -0.91 16.76
C GLU A 105 1.60 -0.92 17.14
N GLY A 106 2.46 -0.91 16.12
CA GLY A 106 3.90 -0.95 16.27
C GLY A 106 4.51 -2.35 16.32
N ARG A 107 3.70 -3.39 16.48
CA ARG A 107 4.19 -4.78 16.53
C ARG A 107 4.67 -5.30 15.18
N ASN A 108 4.12 -4.76 14.11
CA ASN A 108 4.47 -5.13 12.73
C ASN A 108 5.30 -4.05 12.02
N GLY A 109 6.03 -3.24 12.80
CA GLY A 109 6.97 -2.28 12.25
C GLY A 109 6.37 -0.98 11.77
N VAL A 110 7.01 -0.40 10.76
CA VAL A 110 6.68 0.92 10.21
C VAL A 110 6.63 0.85 8.69
N ALA A 111 5.58 1.40 8.11
CA ALA A 111 5.47 1.62 6.67
C ALA A 111 5.83 3.07 6.35
N THR A 112 6.78 3.28 5.46
CA THR A 112 7.26 4.60 5.03
C THR A 112 7.01 4.79 3.55
N PHE A 113 6.26 5.83 3.20
CA PHE A 113 5.98 6.24 1.82
C PHE A 113 6.82 7.46 1.49
N GLU A 114 7.64 7.37 0.45
CA GLU A 114 8.41 8.50 -0.07
C GLU A 114 7.94 8.83 -1.47
N LEU A 115 7.73 10.11 -1.76
CA LEU A 115 7.27 10.59 -3.05
C LEU A 115 8.35 11.43 -3.72
N PHE A 116 8.61 11.12 -5.00
CA PHE A 116 9.57 11.84 -5.83
C PHE A 116 8.88 12.31 -7.11
N PRO A 117 8.88 13.63 -7.38
CA PRO A 117 8.30 14.14 -8.63
C PRO A 117 9.04 13.59 -9.85
N ASP A 118 8.29 13.22 -10.88
CA ASP A 118 8.80 12.80 -12.18
C ASP A 118 7.90 13.41 -13.26
N GLY A 119 8.10 14.71 -13.53
CA GLY A 119 7.22 15.47 -14.40
C GLY A 119 5.79 15.52 -13.81
N GLU A 120 4.81 15.06 -14.57
CA GLU A 120 3.41 14.97 -14.14
C GLU A 120 3.09 13.66 -13.42
N ARG A 121 4.09 12.80 -13.25
CA ARG A 121 3.98 11.52 -12.55
C ARG A 121 4.70 11.58 -11.22
N THR A 122 4.53 10.53 -10.44
CA THR A 122 5.18 10.41 -9.12
C THR A 122 5.82 9.04 -9.01
N ARG A 123 7.08 9.01 -8.63
CA ARG A 123 7.74 7.79 -8.19
C ARG A 123 7.49 7.63 -6.69
N LEU A 124 6.80 6.56 -6.34
CA LEU A 124 6.50 6.22 -4.95
C LEU A 124 7.41 5.08 -4.52
N VAL A 125 8.07 5.26 -3.38
CA VAL A 125 8.86 4.22 -2.72
C VAL A 125 8.22 3.90 -1.39
N LEU A 126 7.82 2.65 -1.20
CA LEU A 126 7.29 2.15 0.06
C LEU A 126 8.30 1.21 0.69
N THR A 127 8.70 1.53 1.90
CA THR A 127 9.59 0.69 2.71
C THR A 127 8.84 0.25 3.97
N HIS A 128 8.74 -1.05 4.20
CA HIS A 128 8.15 -1.60 5.42
C HIS A 128 9.26 -2.30 6.20
N SER A 129 9.60 -1.74 7.34
CA SER A 129 10.69 -2.20 8.22
C SER A 129 10.15 -2.70 9.56
N GLY A 130 10.96 -3.46 10.28
CA GLY A 130 10.57 -3.98 11.61
C GLY A 130 9.64 -5.17 11.55
N ILE A 131 9.67 -5.93 10.45
CA ILE A 131 8.84 -7.13 10.27
C ILE A 131 9.40 -8.24 11.16
N GLN A 132 8.59 -8.72 12.11
CA GLN A 132 9.00 -9.74 13.09
C GLN A 132 8.69 -11.16 12.63
N SER A 133 7.63 -11.34 11.85
CA SER A 133 7.17 -12.66 11.42
C SER A 133 8.06 -13.26 10.34
N PRO A 134 8.38 -14.58 10.37
CA PRO A 134 9.13 -15.23 9.29
C PRO A 134 8.45 -15.15 7.92
N THR A 135 7.12 -15.09 7.88
CA THR A 135 6.35 -14.97 6.64
C THR A 135 5.98 -13.52 6.32
N GLY A 136 6.36 -12.58 7.17
CA GLY A 136 5.94 -11.18 7.05
C GLY A 136 6.34 -10.52 5.75
N GLY A 137 7.52 -10.84 5.20
CA GLY A 137 7.94 -10.32 3.90
C GLY A 137 6.99 -10.71 2.79
N LEU A 138 6.56 -11.95 2.75
CA LEU A 138 5.58 -12.43 1.79
C LEU A 138 4.19 -11.82 2.06
N ASP A 139 3.75 -11.82 3.30
CA ASP A 139 2.42 -11.33 3.67
C ASP A 139 2.26 -9.84 3.41
N PHE A 140 3.17 -9.02 3.93
CA PHE A 140 3.14 -7.56 3.70
C PHE A 140 3.50 -7.19 2.27
N GLY A 141 4.47 -7.86 1.67
CA GLY A 141 4.83 -7.63 0.28
C GLY A 141 3.66 -7.88 -0.67
N SER A 142 2.92 -8.96 -0.47
CA SER A 142 1.73 -9.29 -1.26
C SER A 142 0.63 -8.27 -1.05
N GLY A 143 0.38 -7.89 0.20
CA GLY A 143 -0.61 -6.87 0.54
C GLY A 143 -0.27 -5.53 -0.09
N TRP A 144 0.94 -5.03 0.11
CA TRP A 144 1.35 -3.76 -0.47
C TRP A 144 1.35 -3.79 -1.99
N SER A 145 1.82 -4.86 -2.61
CA SER A 145 1.81 -5.00 -4.08
C SER A 145 0.39 -4.91 -4.64
N SER A 146 -0.58 -5.60 -4.02
CA SER A 146 -1.98 -5.54 -4.45
C SER A 146 -2.59 -4.17 -4.22
N HIS A 147 -2.37 -3.58 -3.05
CA HIS A 147 -2.92 -2.25 -2.74
C HIS A 147 -2.32 -1.15 -3.63
N LEU A 148 -1.03 -1.19 -3.92
CA LEU A 148 -0.41 -0.23 -4.82
C LEU A 148 -0.91 -0.39 -6.26
N ALA A 149 -1.25 -1.60 -6.69
CA ALA A 149 -1.89 -1.82 -7.99
C ALA A 149 -3.27 -1.17 -8.05
N VAL A 150 -4.06 -1.26 -6.98
CA VAL A 150 -5.35 -0.56 -6.90
C VAL A 150 -5.15 0.95 -6.95
N LEU A 151 -4.17 1.48 -6.22
CA LEU A 151 -3.84 2.92 -6.26
C LEU A 151 -3.51 3.37 -7.69
N ALA A 152 -2.67 2.62 -8.39
CA ALA A 152 -2.30 2.94 -9.77
C ALA A 152 -3.53 3.00 -10.67
N GLU A 153 -4.45 2.05 -10.55
CA GLU A 153 -5.69 2.04 -11.32
C GLU A 153 -6.58 3.23 -10.98
N ARG A 154 -6.77 3.53 -9.69
CA ARG A 154 -7.57 4.69 -9.26
C ARG A 154 -7.02 6.00 -9.80
N LEU A 155 -5.72 6.20 -9.73
CA LEU A 155 -5.08 7.41 -10.24
C LEU A 155 -5.20 7.54 -11.77
N ALA A 156 -5.32 6.43 -12.47
CA ALA A 156 -5.56 6.41 -13.91
C ALA A 156 -7.05 6.49 -14.30
N GLY A 157 -7.92 6.67 -13.31
CA GLY A 157 -9.37 6.74 -13.53
C GLY A 157 -10.06 5.42 -13.76
N ARG A 158 -9.42 4.31 -13.41
CA ARG A 158 -9.95 2.96 -13.55
C ARG A 158 -10.24 2.32 -12.19
N THR A 159 -10.86 1.15 -12.21
CA THR A 159 -11.15 0.35 -11.02
C THR A 159 -10.65 -1.07 -11.22
N VAL A 160 -10.38 -1.76 -10.12
CA VAL A 160 -10.09 -3.19 -10.10
C VAL A 160 -11.43 -3.92 -9.93
N ARG A 161 -11.70 -4.93 -10.74
CA ARG A 161 -12.96 -5.68 -10.66
C ARG A 161 -13.00 -6.59 -9.45
N ASN A 162 -11.90 -7.31 -9.20
CA ASN A 162 -11.80 -8.30 -8.13
C ASN A 162 -10.44 -8.18 -7.42
N PHE A 163 -10.44 -7.52 -6.27
CA PHE A 163 -9.23 -7.32 -5.47
C PHE A 163 -8.61 -8.65 -5.00
N TRP A 164 -9.43 -9.60 -4.59
CA TRP A 164 -8.90 -10.85 -4.03
C TRP A 164 -8.23 -11.73 -5.08
N GLU A 165 -8.70 -11.69 -6.31
CA GLU A 165 -8.00 -12.32 -7.43
C GLU A 165 -6.66 -11.62 -7.72
N LEU A 166 -6.66 -10.29 -7.71
CA LEU A 166 -5.44 -9.50 -7.83
C LEU A 166 -4.46 -9.84 -6.71
N HIS A 167 -4.94 -9.93 -5.46
CA HIS A 167 -4.12 -10.26 -4.31
C HIS A 167 -3.50 -11.67 -4.44
N ALA A 168 -4.25 -12.65 -4.89
CA ALA A 168 -3.73 -14.01 -5.10
C ALA A 168 -2.61 -14.01 -6.13
N ARG A 169 -2.77 -13.31 -7.25
CA ARG A 169 -1.72 -13.18 -8.28
C ARG A 169 -0.50 -12.43 -7.76
N SER A 170 -0.72 -11.37 -7.00
CA SER A 170 0.36 -10.60 -6.37
C SER A 170 1.19 -11.47 -5.42
N ARG A 171 0.51 -12.33 -4.65
CA ARG A 171 1.18 -13.23 -3.73
C ARG A 171 2.10 -14.22 -4.46
N GLU A 172 1.69 -14.76 -5.58
CA GLU A 172 2.53 -15.62 -6.42
C GLU A 172 3.76 -14.87 -6.94
N THR A 173 3.56 -13.66 -7.44
CA THR A 173 4.64 -12.82 -7.98
C THR A 173 5.64 -12.44 -6.89
N VAL A 174 5.14 -12.05 -5.73
CA VAL A 174 5.98 -11.66 -4.58
C VAL A 174 6.76 -12.85 -4.05
N ALA A 175 6.13 -14.03 -3.96
CA ALA A 175 6.82 -15.24 -3.53
C ALA A 175 8.03 -15.54 -4.41
N LYS A 176 7.89 -15.45 -5.72
CA LYS A 176 8.99 -15.64 -6.68
C LYS A 176 10.08 -14.59 -6.51
N ALA A 177 9.71 -13.32 -6.31
CA ALA A 177 10.67 -12.23 -6.15
C ALA A 177 11.50 -12.38 -4.87
N LEU A 178 10.92 -12.92 -3.80
CA LEU A 178 11.61 -13.09 -2.51
C LEU A 178 12.43 -14.39 -2.41
N GLU A 179 12.24 -15.32 -3.32
CA GLU A 179 13.04 -16.55 -3.41
C GLU A 179 14.44 -16.33 -3.97
N GLY A 180 14.64 -15.23 -4.70
CA GLY A 180 15.88 -14.90 -5.39
C GLY A 180 17.01 -14.42 -4.50
#